data_195b541d5add5fca2f5d0f772acb7e9a
#
_entry.id   195b541d5add5fca2f5d0f772acb7e9a
#
_cell.length_a   1.000
_cell.length_b   1.000
_cell.length_c   1.000
_cell.angle_alpha   90.00
_cell.angle_beta   90.00
_cell.angle_gamma   90.00
#
_symmetry.space_group_name_H-M   'P 1'
#
loop_
_entity.id
_entity.type
_entity.pdbx_description
1 polymer ?
#
loop_
_entity_poly.entity_id
_entity_poly.type
_entity_poly.pdbx_seq_one_letter_code
_entity_poly.pdbx_strand_id
1 'polypeptide(L)'
;MDKEKNNNIEEIEIELNNSNIDAGAMEESYKKRNKKRAEKNKKINMVKIILIIIFLFLAVFFGYKAFFEIRKNQTTAKDNIYYTPAAQITSGQFKNFFVTTTIDGIKIINQSGEDVLSDVNMAVSPYVKGMNEPVFLTNNKTMLIYDISGKTAVLFGESGVIKTLNFPNEIIKAKMSASGQFVMILKTEGSKAAVKVYNQDGNELMTWYSGTGYVADAQISDTKSAMAVVTNEVSDSKISSKILFFTFDDPEPYMGKILGDSVAAYVSFYDDFAYVLCDDCLYFIDSEGELSKPLSFGKDRMKFFKSFKNGNLMICKAASEPEKYEVCVFNSKGKQISSFLMDSFLSVCDISDKEFLVLKRRGVLSVSDHGKTIRDISFEFDVKNASYYKDKIAVLSQDAIYIY
;
A
#
# COMPACT_ATOMS: atom_id res chain seq x y z
N MET A 1 47.90 -28.32 19.70
CA MET A 1 47.86 -27.07 20.54
C MET A 1 48.84 -27.16 21.73
N ASP A 2 50.01 -27.79 21.55
CA ASP A 2 51.00 -28.07 22.63
C ASP A 2 52.48 -27.85 22.20
N LYS A 3 52.75 -26.92 21.32
CA LYS A 3 54.12 -26.61 20.87
C LYS A 3 54.64 -25.18 21.21
N GLU A 4 53.79 -24.31 21.75
CA GLU A 4 54.24 -22.94 22.08
C GLU A 4 54.59 -22.72 23.57
N LYS A 5 54.45 -23.74 24.42
CA LYS A 5 54.78 -23.60 25.85
C LYS A 5 56.19 -23.95 26.26
N ASN A 6 56.98 -24.66 25.39
CA ASN A 6 58.30 -25.13 25.76
C ASN A 6 59.46 -24.16 25.37
N ASN A 7 59.26 -23.21 24.47
CA ASN A 7 60.32 -22.27 24.07
C ASN A 7 60.57 -21.13 25.04
N ASN A 8 59.67 -20.88 26.01
CA ASN A 8 59.83 -19.79 26.97
C ASN A 8 60.54 -20.17 28.27
N ILE A 9 60.85 -21.46 28.49
CA ILE A 9 61.54 -21.93 29.69
C ILE A 9 63.06 -22.03 29.50
N GLU A 10 63.54 -22.34 28.30
CA GLU A 10 64.99 -22.44 27.99
C GLU A 10 65.68 -21.06 27.89
N GLU A 11 65.02 -19.98 27.49
CA GLU A 11 65.63 -18.64 27.47
C GLU A 11 65.75 -18.02 28.87
N ILE A 12 65.07 -18.54 29.89
CA ILE A 12 65.17 -18.00 31.26
C ILE A 12 66.32 -18.65 32.04
N GLU A 13 66.77 -19.84 31.71
CA GLU A 13 67.88 -20.52 32.38
C GLU A 13 69.28 -20.06 31.92
N ILE A 14 69.40 -19.50 30.70
CA ILE A 14 70.70 -19.03 30.15
C ILE A 14 71.08 -17.62 30.65
N GLU A 15 70.15 -16.79 31.10
CA GLU A 15 70.43 -15.46 31.62
C GLU A 15 70.78 -15.41 33.13
N LEU A 16 70.68 -16.53 33.84
CA LEU A 16 70.93 -16.59 35.30
C LEU A 16 72.37 -16.84 35.68
N ASN A 17 73.31 -17.04 34.72
CA ASN A 17 74.67 -17.45 35.04
C ASN A 17 75.71 -16.36 34.85
N ASN A 18 75.39 -15.14 34.49
CA ASN A 18 76.37 -14.08 34.29
C ASN A 18 75.80 -12.69 34.64
N SER A 19 75.57 -12.43 35.95
CA SER A 19 75.74 -11.06 36.48
C SER A 19 75.49 -11.03 37.99
N ASN A 20 76.35 -10.40 38.76
CA ASN A 20 76.10 -9.91 40.09
C ASN A 20 74.98 -8.89 40.07
N ILE A 21 73.67 -9.34 40.04
CA ILE A 21 72.57 -8.43 40.07
C ILE A 21 72.07 -8.38 41.52
N ASP A 22 72.15 -7.13 42.06
CA ASP A 22 71.59 -6.74 43.34
C ASP A 22 70.11 -7.27 43.52
N ALA A 23 69.96 -8.18 44.41
CA ALA A 23 68.64 -8.83 44.70
C ALA A 23 67.54 -7.79 45.06
N GLY A 24 67.91 -6.62 45.57
CA GLY A 24 66.99 -5.50 45.86
C GLY A 24 66.41 -4.84 44.61
N ALA A 25 67.25 -4.67 43.56
CA ALA A 25 66.74 -4.08 42.31
C ALA A 25 65.77 -4.99 41.54
N MET A 26 65.95 -6.33 41.66
CA MET A 26 65.10 -7.32 41.06
C MET A 26 63.72 -7.38 41.77
N GLU A 27 63.68 -7.31 43.07
CA GLU A 27 62.43 -7.30 43.85
C GLU A 27 61.63 -6.02 43.60
N GLU A 28 62.27 -4.89 43.46
CA GLU A 28 61.60 -3.62 43.14
C GLU A 28 61.00 -3.61 41.73
N SER A 29 61.72 -4.18 40.74
CA SER A 29 61.22 -4.32 39.40
C SER A 29 60.02 -5.26 39.30
N TYR A 30 60.01 -6.34 40.08
CA TYR A 30 58.91 -7.30 40.21
C TYR A 30 57.66 -6.67 40.84
N LYS A 31 57.83 -5.92 41.93
CA LYS A 31 56.74 -5.15 42.56
C LYS A 31 56.16 -4.11 41.61
N LYS A 32 57.00 -3.42 40.84
CA LYS A 32 56.56 -2.42 39.84
C LYS A 32 55.82 -3.04 38.66
N ARG A 33 56.25 -4.23 38.19
CA ARG A 33 55.55 -5.00 37.14
C ARG A 33 54.17 -5.52 37.64
N ASN A 34 54.12 -6.07 38.83
CA ASN A 34 52.87 -6.56 39.41
C ASN A 34 51.87 -5.44 39.70
N LYS A 35 52.34 -4.27 40.14
CA LYS A 35 51.47 -3.10 40.32
C LYS A 35 50.92 -2.59 38.96
N LYS A 36 51.73 -2.53 37.91
CA LYS A 36 51.24 -2.19 36.56
C LYS A 36 50.27 -3.21 35.98
N ARG A 37 50.46 -4.52 36.23
CA ARG A 37 49.52 -5.58 35.85
C ARG A 37 48.21 -5.46 36.63
N ALA A 38 48.23 -5.20 37.90
CA ALA A 38 47.03 -5.01 38.72
C ALA A 38 46.25 -3.77 38.31
N GLU A 39 46.92 -2.65 37.99
CA GLU A 39 46.28 -1.44 37.47
C GLU A 39 45.68 -1.65 36.09
N LYS A 40 46.35 -2.40 35.18
CA LYS A 40 45.84 -2.77 33.85
C LYS A 40 44.61 -3.66 33.99
N ASN A 41 44.63 -4.67 34.85
CA ASN A 41 43.52 -5.54 35.09
C ASN A 41 42.33 -4.79 35.71
N LYS A 42 42.58 -3.84 36.63
CA LYS A 42 41.53 -2.99 37.22
C LYS A 42 40.87 -2.10 36.13
N LYS A 43 41.66 -1.52 35.20
CA LYS A 43 41.11 -0.77 34.06
C LYS A 43 40.29 -1.66 33.13
N ILE A 44 40.75 -2.87 32.79
CA ILE A 44 40.03 -3.81 31.94
C ILE A 44 38.71 -4.23 32.57
N ASN A 45 38.71 -4.51 33.90
CA ASN A 45 37.50 -4.85 34.63
C ASN A 45 36.53 -3.67 34.71
N MET A 46 37.03 -2.44 34.89
CA MET A 46 36.20 -1.23 34.88
C MET A 46 35.53 -1.01 33.49
N VAL A 47 36.26 -1.22 32.39
CA VAL A 47 35.73 -1.14 31.04
C VAL A 47 34.65 -2.22 30.80
N LYS A 48 34.86 -3.46 31.27
CA LYS A 48 33.87 -4.53 31.21
C LYS A 48 32.59 -4.20 31.98
N ILE A 49 32.70 -3.62 33.16
CA ILE A 49 31.56 -3.19 33.98
C ILE A 49 30.78 -2.08 33.24
N ILE A 50 31.46 -1.11 32.68
CA ILE A 50 30.81 -0.02 31.90
C ILE A 50 30.08 -0.59 30.70
N LEU A 51 30.67 -1.53 29.95
CA LEU A 51 30.03 -2.18 28.82
C LEU A 51 28.78 -2.97 29.23
N ILE A 52 28.81 -3.68 30.37
CA ILE A 52 27.65 -4.39 30.91
C ILE A 52 26.54 -3.40 31.29
N ILE A 53 26.88 -2.27 31.90
CA ILE A 53 25.90 -1.23 32.26
C ILE A 53 25.26 -0.63 31.00
N ILE A 54 26.05 -0.34 29.97
CA ILE A 54 25.55 0.17 28.68
C ILE A 54 24.62 -0.87 28.03
N PHE A 55 25.02 -2.14 28.05
CA PHE A 55 24.18 -3.22 27.50
C PHE A 55 22.84 -3.38 28.25
N LEU A 56 22.87 -3.31 29.57
CA LEU A 56 21.65 -3.33 30.39
C LEU A 56 20.77 -2.12 30.11
N PHE A 57 21.37 -0.94 29.97
CA PHE A 57 20.62 0.28 29.63
C PHE A 57 19.96 0.19 28.26
N LEU A 58 20.68 -0.33 27.26
CA LEU A 58 20.13 -0.60 25.94
C LEU A 58 19.02 -1.65 25.97
N ALA A 59 19.17 -2.73 26.73
CA ALA A 59 18.16 -3.76 26.88
C ALA A 59 16.86 -3.22 27.52
N VAL A 60 17.01 -2.38 28.57
CA VAL A 60 15.87 -1.70 29.20
C VAL A 60 15.22 -0.70 28.24
N PHE A 61 16.02 0.07 27.49
CA PHE A 61 15.51 1.03 26.52
C PHE A 61 14.73 0.35 25.39
N PHE A 62 15.28 -0.71 24.82
CA PHE A 62 14.59 -1.48 23.77
C PHE A 62 13.38 -2.24 24.31
N GLY A 63 13.47 -2.79 25.52
CA GLY A 63 12.34 -3.41 26.22
C GLY A 63 11.22 -2.42 26.51
N TYR A 64 11.55 -1.22 26.98
CA TYR A 64 10.59 -0.14 27.20
C TYR A 64 9.93 0.31 25.88
N LYS A 65 10.72 0.46 24.82
CA LYS A 65 10.20 0.83 23.49
C LYS A 65 9.26 -0.25 22.93
N ALA A 66 9.65 -1.53 23.05
CA ALA A 66 8.81 -2.65 22.62
C ALA A 66 7.52 -2.74 23.46
N PHE A 67 7.61 -2.54 24.78
CA PHE A 67 6.44 -2.50 25.66
C PHE A 67 5.49 -1.34 25.33
N PHE A 68 6.04 -0.17 25.01
CA PHE A 68 5.24 1.00 24.61
C PHE A 68 4.58 0.80 23.24
N GLU A 69 5.27 0.15 22.29
CA GLU A 69 4.68 -0.22 20.98
C GLU A 69 3.58 -1.28 21.14
N ILE A 70 3.77 -2.28 22.01
CA ILE A 70 2.73 -3.28 22.29
C ILE A 70 1.50 -2.62 22.96
N ARG A 71 1.71 -1.70 23.89
CA ARG A 71 0.63 -0.98 24.55
C ARG A 71 -0.10 0.00 23.63
N LYS A 72 0.60 0.57 22.64
CA LYS A 72 0.02 1.42 21.61
C LYS A 72 -0.90 0.63 20.65
N ASN A 73 -0.69 -0.68 20.55
CA ASN A 73 -1.48 -1.58 19.71
C ASN A 73 -2.74 -2.14 20.37
N GLN A 74 -2.92 -1.96 21.70
CA GLN A 74 -4.17 -2.23 22.41
C GLN A 74 -5.00 -0.93 22.48
N THR A 75 -5.37 -0.39 21.33
CA THR A 75 -6.25 0.78 21.28
C THR A 75 -7.70 0.33 21.42
N THR A 76 -8.34 0.71 22.51
CA THR A 76 -9.80 0.76 22.58
C THR A 76 -10.32 1.81 21.61
N ALA A 77 -11.47 1.56 21.00
CA ALA A 77 -12.14 2.56 20.15
C ALA A 77 -12.34 3.85 20.97
N LYS A 78 -11.81 4.95 20.42
CA LYS A 78 -11.92 6.25 21.10
C LYS A 78 -13.28 6.89 20.89
N ASP A 79 -13.86 6.67 19.69
CA ASP A 79 -15.11 7.26 19.29
C ASP A 79 -15.93 6.26 18.46
N ASN A 80 -17.21 6.10 18.78
CA ASN A 80 -18.14 5.27 18.03
C ASN A 80 -19.12 6.19 17.31
N ILE A 81 -19.24 6.04 16.01
CA ILE A 81 -20.10 6.82 15.17
C ILE A 81 -21.23 5.91 14.67
N TYR A 82 -22.42 6.08 15.20
CA TYR A 82 -23.60 5.27 14.84
C TYR A 82 -24.31 5.84 13.64
N TYR A 83 -24.85 4.99 12.78
CA TYR A 83 -25.65 5.37 11.62
C TYR A 83 -26.73 4.32 11.35
N THR A 84 -27.68 4.66 10.50
CA THR A 84 -28.73 3.72 10.10
C THR A 84 -28.13 2.54 9.32
N PRO A 85 -28.48 1.29 9.65
CA PRO A 85 -28.00 0.12 8.92
C PRO A 85 -28.21 0.23 7.41
N ALA A 86 -27.23 -0.20 6.65
CA ALA A 86 -27.23 -0.08 5.20
C ALA A 86 -27.43 -1.43 4.52
N ALA A 87 -28.13 -1.42 3.39
CA ALA A 87 -28.26 -2.61 2.54
C ALA A 87 -26.94 -2.92 1.82
N GLN A 88 -26.20 -1.88 1.43
CA GLN A 88 -24.89 -1.98 0.80
C GLN A 88 -23.96 -0.93 1.41
N ILE A 89 -22.79 -1.37 1.86
CA ILE A 89 -21.84 -0.49 2.55
C ILE A 89 -20.55 -0.43 1.73
N THR A 90 -20.25 0.74 1.19
CA THR A 90 -18.94 1.10 0.64
C THR A 90 -18.39 2.23 1.49
N SER A 91 -17.14 2.14 1.93
CA SER A 91 -16.48 3.20 2.68
C SER A 91 -15.34 3.80 1.87
N GLY A 92 -15.15 5.08 2.03
CA GLY A 92 -14.05 5.83 1.45
C GLY A 92 -13.72 7.04 2.32
N GLN A 93 -12.53 7.58 2.17
CA GLN A 93 -12.11 8.76 2.88
C GLN A 93 -12.16 9.97 1.94
N PHE A 94 -12.84 11.03 2.39
CA PHE A 94 -12.85 12.32 1.74
C PHE A 94 -12.53 13.40 2.78
N LYS A 95 -11.36 14.04 2.62
CA LYS A 95 -10.83 15.01 3.58
C LYS A 95 -10.84 14.50 5.02
N ASN A 96 -11.35 14.81 5.91
CA ASN A 96 -11.46 14.34 7.29
C ASN A 96 -12.82 13.69 7.56
N PHE A 97 -13.50 13.25 6.52
CA PHE A 97 -14.81 12.63 6.61
C PHE A 97 -14.79 11.21 6.12
N PHE A 98 -15.69 10.41 6.63
CA PHE A 98 -16.01 9.09 6.08
C PHE A 98 -17.20 9.21 5.16
N VAL A 99 -17.09 8.57 4.01
CA VAL A 99 -18.20 8.42 3.09
C VAL A 99 -18.68 6.99 3.16
N THR A 100 -19.94 6.79 3.43
CA THR A 100 -20.58 5.48 3.42
C THR A 100 -21.89 5.54 2.66
N THR A 101 -22.23 4.47 1.93
CA THR A 101 -23.58 4.31 1.36
C THR A 101 -24.48 3.66 2.37
N THR A 102 -25.67 4.15 2.47
CA THR A 102 -26.74 3.60 3.30
C THR A 102 -27.95 3.30 2.42
N ILE A 103 -28.95 2.65 2.97
CA ILE A 103 -30.21 2.36 2.26
C ILE A 103 -30.93 3.65 1.81
N ASP A 104 -30.66 4.77 2.51
CA ASP A 104 -31.24 6.08 2.21
C ASP A 104 -30.37 6.94 1.27
N GLY A 105 -29.21 6.40 0.81
CA GLY A 105 -28.26 7.12 -0.03
C GLY A 105 -26.85 7.18 0.56
N ILE A 106 -26.16 8.30 0.35
CA ILE A 106 -24.79 8.52 0.88
C ILE A 106 -24.86 9.32 2.17
N LYS A 107 -24.12 8.89 3.18
CA LYS A 107 -23.79 9.68 4.36
C LYS A 107 -22.34 10.07 4.36
N ILE A 108 -22.07 11.32 4.66
CA ILE A 108 -20.71 11.83 4.92
C ILE A 108 -20.67 12.21 6.41
N ILE A 109 -19.79 11.56 7.15
CA ILE A 109 -19.72 11.64 8.61
C ILE A 109 -18.39 12.24 9.00
N ASN A 110 -18.38 13.29 9.82
CA ASN A 110 -17.19 13.91 10.36
C ASN A 110 -16.58 13.12 11.53
N GLN A 111 -15.48 13.60 12.07
CA GLN A 111 -14.79 12.96 13.21
C GLN A 111 -15.64 12.88 14.49
N SER A 112 -16.60 13.76 14.64
CA SER A 112 -17.48 13.83 15.82
C SER A 112 -18.72 12.96 15.68
N GLY A 113 -18.91 12.28 14.53
CA GLY A 113 -20.08 11.45 14.27
C GLY A 113 -21.28 12.21 13.72
N GLU A 114 -21.10 13.49 13.43
CA GLU A 114 -22.18 14.32 12.88
C GLU A 114 -22.34 14.05 11.39
N ASP A 115 -23.58 13.98 10.93
CA ASP A 115 -23.92 13.88 9.51
C ASP A 115 -23.63 15.23 8.84
N VAL A 116 -22.54 15.32 8.11
CA VAL A 116 -22.09 16.56 7.46
C VAL A 116 -22.99 16.96 6.29
N LEU A 117 -23.80 16.03 5.77
CA LEU A 117 -24.75 16.36 4.71
C LEU A 117 -25.88 17.27 5.19
N SER A 118 -26.22 17.20 6.49
CA SER A 118 -27.23 18.07 7.07
C SER A 118 -26.72 19.51 7.28
N ASP A 119 -25.42 19.67 7.54
CA ASP A 119 -24.85 20.97 7.93
C ASP A 119 -24.26 21.78 6.76
N VAL A 120 -23.83 21.12 5.69
CA VAL A 120 -23.09 21.78 4.61
C VAL A 120 -23.91 21.87 3.35
N ASN A 121 -25.14 22.09 3.25
CA ASN A 121 -25.88 22.29 1.97
C ASN A 121 -25.33 21.43 0.77
N MET A 122 -24.52 20.44 1.09
CA MET A 122 -24.07 19.44 0.13
C MET A 122 -25.25 18.52 -0.15
N ALA A 123 -26.17 18.97 -0.96
CA ALA A 123 -27.26 18.16 -1.47
C ALA A 123 -26.71 17.01 -2.34
N VAL A 124 -25.86 16.13 -1.73
CA VAL A 124 -25.42 14.90 -2.37
C VAL A 124 -26.62 13.97 -2.54
N SER A 125 -27.52 13.96 -1.57
CA SER A 125 -28.71 13.13 -1.55
C SER A 125 -29.57 13.22 -2.83
N PRO A 126 -29.87 14.38 -3.41
CA PRO A 126 -30.64 14.46 -4.65
C PRO A 126 -29.94 13.83 -5.85
N TYR A 127 -28.63 13.90 -5.90
CA TYR A 127 -27.85 13.37 -7.03
C TYR A 127 -27.65 11.87 -6.96
N VAL A 128 -27.63 11.30 -5.78
CA VAL A 128 -27.38 9.87 -5.54
C VAL A 128 -28.66 9.08 -5.39
N LYS A 129 -29.75 9.70 -5.00
CA LYS A 129 -31.07 9.06 -4.78
C LYS A 129 -31.64 8.37 -6.03
N GLY A 130 -31.07 8.46 -7.16
CA GLY A 130 -31.49 7.75 -8.38
C GLY A 130 -30.43 6.78 -8.91
N MET A 131 -29.30 6.67 -8.25
CA MET A 131 -28.22 5.78 -8.66
C MET A 131 -28.52 4.34 -8.18
N ASN A 132 -28.26 3.37 -9.05
CA ASN A 132 -28.45 1.95 -8.74
C ASN A 132 -27.22 1.36 -8.06
N GLU A 133 -26.03 1.72 -8.55
CA GLU A 133 -24.75 1.21 -8.08
C GLU A 133 -23.73 2.34 -7.98
N PRO A 134 -23.89 3.25 -6.98
CA PRO A 134 -23.00 4.39 -6.84
C PRO A 134 -21.60 3.97 -6.40
N VAL A 135 -20.60 4.51 -7.08
CA VAL A 135 -19.17 4.33 -6.77
C VAL A 135 -18.58 5.69 -6.46
N PHE A 136 -17.75 5.76 -5.42
CA PHE A 136 -16.99 6.97 -5.14
C PHE A 136 -15.51 6.77 -5.30
N LEU A 137 -14.88 7.79 -5.88
CA LEU A 137 -13.45 7.94 -6.00
C LEU A 137 -13.05 9.21 -5.26
N THR A 138 -11.98 9.16 -4.49
CA THR A 138 -11.51 10.31 -3.73
C THR A 138 -9.99 10.47 -3.82
N ASN A 139 -9.53 11.72 -3.74
CA ASN A 139 -8.11 12.07 -3.61
C ASN A 139 -7.82 12.98 -2.41
N ASN A 140 -8.65 12.96 -1.37
CA ASN A 140 -8.63 13.83 -0.20
C ASN A 140 -9.05 15.30 -0.41
N LYS A 141 -9.16 15.80 -1.64
CA LYS A 141 -9.62 17.18 -1.95
C LYS A 141 -10.93 17.20 -2.70
N THR A 142 -11.10 16.24 -3.61
CA THR A 142 -12.29 16.08 -4.43
C THR A 142 -12.83 14.66 -4.31
N MET A 143 -14.09 14.51 -4.56
CA MET A 143 -14.79 13.23 -4.60
C MET A 143 -15.63 13.18 -5.85
N LEU A 144 -15.45 12.12 -6.65
CA LEU A 144 -16.29 11.80 -7.79
C LEU A 144 -17.25 10.68 -7.40
N ILE A 145 -18.53 10.91 -7.59
CA ILE A 145 -19.56 9.89 -7.42
C ILE A 145 -20.16 9.62 -8.79
N TYR A 146 -20.22 8.38 -9.20
CA TYR A 146 -20.86 7.97 -10.45
C TYR A 146 -21.64 6.68 -10.27
N ASP A 147 -22.66 6.48 -11.10
CA ASP A 147 -23.47 5.26 -11.13
C ASP A 147 -22.93 4.32 -12.20
N ILE A 148 -22.56 3.08 -11.82
CA ILE A 148 -22.20 2.04 -12.82
C ILE A 148 -23.44 1.73 -13.65
N SER A 149 -23.27 1.70 -14.97
CA SER A 149 -24.37 1.58 -15.95
C SER A 149 -25.37 2.75 -15.93
N GLY A 150 -25.16 3.74 -15.06
CA GLY A 150 -25.88 5.02 -15.11
C GLY A 150 -25.26 6.00 -16.10
N LYS A 151 -25.83 7.21 -16.16
CA LYS A 151 -25.42 8.28 -17.09
C LYS A 151 -24.99 9.56 -16.39
N THR A 152 -24.88 9.54 -15.09
CA THR A 152 -24.58 10.74 -14.30
C THR A 152 -23.40 10.50 -13.38
N ALA A 153 -22.51 11.49 -13.32
CA ALA A 153 -21.47 11.56 -12.33
C ALA A 153 -21.46 12.97 -11.70
N VAL A 154 -21.11 13.05 -10.43
CA VAL A 154 -21.07 14.30 -9.68
C VAL A 154 -19.71 14.46 -9.04
N LEU A 155 -19.08 15.57 -9.32
CA LEU A 155 -17.80 15.96 -8.73
C LEU A 155 -18.03 16.92 -7.58
N PHE A 156 -17.52 16.57 -6.42
CA PHE A 156 -17.59 17.35 -5.19
C PHE A 156 -16.22 17.88 -4.79
N GLY A 157 -16.19 19.07 -4.27
CA GLY A 157 -15.05 19.70 -3.62
C GLY A 157 -15.38 20.10 -2.19
N GLU A 158 -14.50 20.90 -1.61
CA GLU A 158 -14.63 21.36 -0.21
C GLU A 158 -15.91 22.14 0.07
N SER A 159 -16.36 22.91 -0.88
CA SER A 159 -17.50 23.81 -0.74
C SER A 159 -18.81 23.23 -1.31
N GLY A 160 -18.81 21.98 -1.75
CA GLY A 160 -20.00 21.34 -2.32
C GLY A 160 -19.78 20.83 -3.74
N VAL A 161 -20.86 20.80 -4.54
CA VAL A 161 -20.82 20.32 -5.92
C VAL A 161 -19.97 21.26 -6.79
N ILE A 162 -18.90 20.71 -7.36
CA ILE A 162 -18.10 21.41 -8.38
C ILE A 162 -18.83 21.33 -9.72
N LYS A 163 -19.22 20.09 -10.12
CA LYS A 163 -19.84 19.86 -11.41
C LYS A 163 -20.68 18.58 -11.41
N THR A 164 -21.82 18.65 -12.12
CA THR A 164 -22.59 17.46 -12.50
C THR A 164 -22.32 17.18 -13.98
N LEU A 165 -21.91 15.95 -14.26
CA LEU A 165 -21.62 15.44 -15.59
C LEU A 165 -22.76 14.51 -16.01
N ASN A 166 -23.40 14.82 -17.12
CA ASN A 166 -24.46 13.97 -17.71
C ASN A 166 -23.96 13.45 -19.06
N PHE A 167 -24.04 12.15 -19.24
CA PHE A 167 -23.56 11.47 -20.44
C PHE A 167 -24.74 10.95 -21.26
N PRO A 168 -24.64 10.91 -22.58
CA PRO A 168 -25.65 10.32 -23.44
C PRO A 168 -25.75 8.81 -23.25
N ASN A 169 -24.64 8.18 -22.89
CA ASN A 169 -24.47 6.75 -22.76
C ASN A 169 -24.04 6.34 -21.33
N GLU A 170 -24.13 5.06 -21.06
CA GLU A 170 -23.82 4.50 -19.74
C GLU A 170 -22.34 4.57 -19.39
N ILE A 171 -22.08 4.83 -18.12
CA ILE A 171 -20.74 4.81 -17.53
C ILE A 171 -20.37 3.35 -17.25
N ILE A 172 -19.26 2.90 -17.81
CA ILE A 172 -18.69 1.58 -17.53
C ILE A 172 -17.84 1.62 -16.26
N LYS A 173 -16.92 2.60 -16.20
CA LYS A 173 -15.93 2.72 -15.13
C LYS A 173 -15.35 4.12 -15.08
N ALA A 174 -14.88 4.51 -13.91
CA ALA A 174 -14.04 5.69 -13.76
C ALA A 174 -12.84 5.39 -12.86
N LYS A 175 -11.77 6.17 -13.02
CA LYS A 175 -10.62 6.21 -12.11
C LYS A 175 -10.18 7.65 -11.90
N MET A 176 -9.69 7.94 -10.70
CA MET A 176 -9.18 9.26 -10.32
C MET A 176 -7.70 9.15 -9.96
N SER A 177 -6.91 10.11 -10.40
CA SER A 177 -5.50 10.27 -10.03
C SER A 177 -5.36 10.97 -8.68
N ALA A 178 -4.18 10.93 -8.10
CA ALA A 178 -3.88 11.65 -6.86
C ALA A 178 -4.00 13.18 -7.03
N SER A 179 -3.80 13.70 -8.25
CA SER A 179 -3.98 15.12 -8.59
C SER A 179 -5.45 15.57 -8.68
N GLY A 180 -6.41 14.62 -8.72
CA GLY A 180 -7.84 14.89 -8.87
C GLY A 180 -8.34 14.92 -10.30
N GLN A 181 -7.48 14.71 -11.27
CA GLN A 181 -7.88 14.40 -12.64
C GLN A 181 -8.52 13.02 -12.68
N PHE A 182 -9.47 12.81 -13.56
CA PHE A 182 -10.14 11.52 -13.65
C PHE A 182 -10.44 11.11 -15.08
N VAL A 183 -10.46 9.81 -15.31
CA VAL A 183 -10.83 9.19 -16.56
C VAL A 183 -12.16 8.47 -16.42
N MET A 184 -13.00 8.58 -17.44
CA MET A 184 -14.27 7.88 -17.53
C MET A 184 -14.31 7.03 -18.80
N ILE A 185 -14.71 5.78 -18.64
CA ILE A 185 -14.95 4.84 -19.74
C ILE A 185 -16.47 4.75 -19.93
N LEU A 186 -16.93 5.08 -21.11
CA LEU A 186 -18.35 5.17 -21.44
C LEU A 186 -18.69 4.19 -22.57
N LYS A 187 -19.88 3.62 -22.54
CA LYS A 187 -20.47 3.01 -23.72
C LYS A 187 -20.65 4.07 -24.80
N THR A 188 -20.64 3.67 -26.05
CA THR A 188 -20.90 4.57 -27.18
C THR A 188 -21.47 3.80 -28.35
N GLU A 189 -22.20 4.50 -29.23
CA GLU A 189 -22.66 3.98 -30.50
C GLU A 189 -21.56 4.16 -31.56
N GLY A 190 -21.40 3.16 -32.42
CA GLY A 190 -20.42 3.23 -33.54
C GLY A 190 -18.96 2.94 -33.17
N SER A 191 -18.60 2.83 -31.89
CA SER A 191 -17.29 2.37 -31.39
C SER A 191 -17.45 1.47 -30.18
N LYS A 192 -16.36 0.84 -29.73
CA LYS A 192 -16.40 -0.13 -28.59
C LYS A 192 -16.54 0.57 -27.26
N ALA A 193 -15.92 1.74 -27.12
CA ALA A 193 -16.04 2.62 -25.94
C ALA A 193 -15.52 4.01 -26.25
N ALA A 194 -15.93 5.00 -25.46
CA ALA A 194 -15.27 6.30 -25.37
C ALA A 194 -14.50 6.40 -24.05
N VAL A 195 -13.29 6.89 -24.09
CA VAL A 195 -12.46 7.20 -22.91
C VAL A 195 -12.31 8.71 -22.85
N LYS A 196 -12.84 9.31 -21.78
CA LYS A 196 -12.83 10.75 -21.56
C LYS A 196 -11.98 11.11 -20.35
N VAL A 197 -11.12 12.09 -20.51
CA VAL A 197 -10.25 12.62 -19.44
C VAL A 197 -10.76 13.98 -19.00
N TYR A 198 -10.81 14.19 -17.70
CA TYR A 198 -11.27 15.42 -17.08
C TYR A 198 -10.21 15.98 -16.11
N ASN A 199 -10.15 17.30 -16.00
CA ASN A 199 -9.38 17.95 -14.95
C ASN A 199 -10.12 17.90 -13.61
N GLN A 200 -9.48 18.40 -12.56
CA GLN A 200 -10.02 18.47 -11.20
C GLN A 200 -11.28 19.32 -11.06
N ASP A 201 -11.60 20.20 -12.01
CA ASP A 201 -12.79 21.04 -12.06
C ASP A 201 -13.91 20.40 -12.90
N GLY A 202 -13.68 19.19 -13.43
CA GLY A 202 -14.61 18.49 -14.29
C GLY A 202 -14.68 19.00 -15.71
N ASN A 203 -13.68 19.75 -16.20
CA ASN A 203 -13.59 20.14 -17.60
C ASN A 203 -12.92 19.04 -18.40
N GLU A 204 -13.52 18.70 -19.53
CA GLU A 204 -12.98 17.68 -20.45
C GLU A 204 -11.66 18.16 -21.04
N LEU A 205 -10.63 17.33 -20.95
CA LEU A 205 -9.31 17.56 -21.51
C LEU A 205 -9.13 16.82 -22.82
N MET A 206 -9.63 15.57 -22.90
CA MET A 206 -9.47 14.72 -24.07
C MET A 206 -10.61 13.70 -24.18
N THR A 207 -10.95 13.31 -25.38
CA THR A 207 -11.80 12.15 -25.68
C THR A 207 -11.15 11.28 -26.74
N TRP A 208 -11.05 10.00 -26.46
CA TRP A 208 -10.63 8.98 -27.42
C TRP A 208 -11.72 7.92 -27.61
N TYR A 209 -11.88 7.45 -28.83
CA TYR A 209 -12.86 6.42 -29.19
C TYR A 209 -12.15 5.14 -29.62
N SER A 210 -12.44 4.03 -28.95
CA SER A 210 -11.89 2.72 -29.31
C SER A 210 -12.67 2.13 -30.48
N GLY A 211 -12.02 2.00 -31.63
CA GLY A 211 -12.64 1.43 -32.83
C GLY A 211 -12.82 -0.07 -32.78
N THR A 212 -11.79 -0.82 -32.44
CA THR A 212 -11.73 -2.29 -32.55
C THR A 212 -11.70 -3.02 -31.21
N GLY A 213 -10.94 -2.52 -30.23
CA GLY A 213 -10.73 -3.16 -28.94
C GLY A 213 -11.74 -2.72 -27.89
N TYR A 214 -12.23 -3.67 -27.08
CA TYR A 214 -13.00 -3.36 -25.87
C TYR A 214 -12.06 -2.79 -24.81
N VAL A 215 -12.38 -1.60 -24.31
CA VAL A 215 -11.60 -0.98 -23.23
C VAL A 215 -11.86 -1.72 -21.92
N ALA A 216 -10.82 -2.33 -21.37
CA ALA A 216 -10.89 -3.03 -20.10
C ALA A 216 -10.64 -2.08 -18.92
N ASP A 217 -9.67 -1.16 -19.08
CA ASP A 217 -9.30 -0.22 -18.04
C ASP A 217 -8.53 0.98 -18.61
N ALA A 218 -8.51 2.09 -17.84
CA ALA A 218 -7.72 3.28 -18.18
C ALA A 218 -7.23 3.93 -16.88
N GLN A 219 -6.03 4.50 -16.90
CA GLN A 219 -5.43 5.19 -15.77
C GLN A 219 -4.67 6.44 -16.23
N ILE A 220 -4.88 7.53 -15.52
CA ILE A 220 -4.12 8.77 -15.67
C ILE A 220 -2.84 8.68 -14.82
N SER A 221 -1.73 9.19 -15.34
CA SER A 221 -0.51 9.38 -14.56
C SER A 221 -0.73 10.44 -13.48
N ASP A 222 -0.20 10.20 -12.27
CA ASP A 222 -0.28 11.17 -11.18
C ASP A 222 0.63 12.40 -11.39
N THR A 223 1.65 12.26 -12.24
CA THR A 223 2.72 13.26 -12.42
C THR A 223 2.77 13.88 -13.80
N LYS A 224 2.14 13.25 -14.80
CA LYS A 224 2.16 13.68 -16.20
C LYS A 224 0.76 13.87 -16.77
N SER A 225 0.63 14.77 -17.73
CA SER A 225 -0.58 14.93 -18.57
C SER A 225 -0.67 13.79 -19.58
N ALA A 226 -0.78 12.55 -19.07
CA ALA A 226 -0.79 11.35 -19.88
C ALA A 226 -1.71 10.29 -19.26
N MET A 227 -2.21 9.37 -20.08
CA MET A 227 -2.94 8.19 -19.63
C MET A 227 -2.48 6.93 -20.35
N ALA A 228 -2.69 5.80 -19.70
CA ALA A 228 -2.59 4.47 -20.28
C ALA A 228 -3.98 3.83 -20.37
N VAL A 229 -4.26 3.16 -21.47
CA VAL A 229 -5.51 2.44 -21.73
C VAL A 229 -5.19 1.01 -22.13
N VAL A 230 -5.88 0.04 -21.55
CA VAL A 230 -5.78 -1.36 -21.98
C VAL A 230 -7.05 -1.78 -22.72
N THR A 231 -6.85 -2.46 -23.83
CA THR A 231 -7.92 -2.96 -24.69
C THR A 231 -7.77 -4.44 -24.94
N ASN A 232 -8.89 -5.11 -25.10
CA ASN A 232 -8.97 -6.51 -25.54
C ASN A 232 -9.68 -6.56 -26.89
N GLU A 233 -9.05 -7.14 -27.88
CA GLU A 233 -9.57 -7.35 -29.21
C GLU A 233 -9.78 -8.84 -29.45
N VAL A 234 -10.89 -9.19 -30.06
CA VAL A 234 -11.20 -10.57 -30.45
C VAL A 234 -11.19 -10.64 -31.96
N SER A 235 -10.29 -11.41 -32.52
CA SER A 235 -10.19 -11.69 -33.96
C SER A 235 -9.92 -13.18 -34.15
N ASP A 236 -10.64 -13.81 -35.09
CA ASP A 236 -10.45 -15.22 -35.44
C ASP A 236 -10.47 -16.18 -34.24
N SER A 237 -11.37 -15.93 -33.28
CA SER A 237 -11.48 -16.66 -32.02
C SER A 237 -10.25 -16.57 -31.10
N LYS A 238 -9.36 -15.61 -31.33
CA LYS A 238 -8.21 -15.28 -30.47
C LYS A 238 -8.42 -13.95 -29.81
N ILE A 239 -7.99 -13.86 -28.56
CA ILE A 239 -7.93 -12.60 -27.83
C ILE A 239 -6.54 -12.02 -27.99
N SER A 240 -6.47 -10.73 -28.26
CA SER A 240 -5.23 -9.97 -28.25
C SER A 240 -5.40 -8.74 -27.39
N SER A 241 -4.58 -8.61 -26.38
CA SER A 241 -4.61 -7.44 -25.49
C SER A 241 -3.52 -6.46 -25.89
N LYS A 242 -3.83 -5.17 -25.73
CA LYS A 242 -2.92 -4.06 -26.04
C LYS A 242 -2.95 -3.05 -24.91
N ILE A 243 -1.82 -2.42 -24.64
CA ILE A 243 -1.75 -1.17 -23.88
C ILE A 243 -1.42 -0.03 -24.84
N LEU A 244 -2.12 1.08 -24.68
CA LEU A 244 -1.97 2.30 -25.48
C LEU A 244 -1.68 3.46 -24.53
N PHE A 245 -0.78 4.35 -24.93
CA PHE A 245 -0.40 5.53 -24.16
C PHE A 245 -0.73 6.81 -24.93
N PHE A 246 -1.32 7.77 -24.22
CA PHE A 246 -1.79 9.04 -24.77
C PHE A 246 -1.23 10.21 -23.95
N THR A 247 -0.99 11.33 -24.64
CA THR A 247 -0.96 12.66 -23.99
C THR A 247 -2.34 13.29 -24.07
N PHE A 248 -2.61 14.32 -23.27
CA PHE A 248 -3.95 14.94 -23.29
C PHE A 248 -4.14 15.92 -24.47
N ASP A 249 -3.06 16.26 -25.15
CA ASP A 249 -3.06 17.19 -26.30
C ASP A 249 -3.39 16.49 -27.61
N ASP A 250 -3.30 15.15 -27.67
CA ASP A 250 -3.51 14.37 -28.86
C ASP A 250 -4.37 13.12 -28.58
N PRO A 251 -5.51 12.93 -29.27
CA PRO A 251 -6.31 11.71 -29.14
C PRO A 251 -5.69 10.48 -29.81
N GLU A 252 -4.60 10.62 -30.56
CA GLU A 252 -3.87 9.48 -31.10
C GLU A 252 -2.84 8.95 -30.12
N PRO A 253 -2.73 7.62 -29.94
CA PRO A 253 -1.75 7.05 -29.02
C PRO A 253 -0.32 7.28 -29.55
N TYR A 254 0.53 7.89 -28.74
CA TYR A 254 1.94 8.05 -29.07
C TYR A 254 2.74 6.75 -28.97
N MET A 255 2.22 5.75 -28.24
CA MET A 255 2.84 4.44 -28.10
C MET A 255 1.78 3.37 -27.86
N GLY A 256 2.02 2.17 -28.40
CA GLY A 256 1.21 0.98 -28.15
C GLY A 256 2.05 -0.28 -28.10
N LYS A 257 1.70 -1.21 -27.21
CA LYS A 257 2.36 -2.52 -27.09
C LYS A 257 1.33 -3.64 -27.04
N ILE A 258 1.60 -4.73 -27.75
CA ILE A 258 0.79 -5.95 -27.73
C ILE A 258 1.24 -6.77 -26.52
N LEU A 259 0.28 -7.19 -25.68
CA LEU A 259 0.50 -7.96 -24.46
C LEU A 259 0.36 -9.49 -24.69
N GLY A 260 0.05 -9.92 -25.91
CA GLY A 260 -0.19 -11.32 -26.23
C GLY A 260 -1.65 -11.75 -26.09
N ASP A 261 -1.87 -13.03 -25.82
CA ASP A 261 -3.19 -13.69 -25.84
C ASP A 261 -3.91 -13.65 -24.47
N SER A 262 -3.29 -13.12 -23.44
CA SER A 262 -3.89 -12.97 -22.10
C SER A 262 -4.90 -11.83 -22.09
N VAL A 263 -5.96 -11.96 -21.30
CA VAL A 263 -7.01 -10.93 -21.18
C VAL A 263 -6.58 -9.86 -20.20
N ALA A 264 -6.30 -8.65 -20.68
CA ALA A 264 -5.99 -7.52 -19.83
C ALA A 264 -7.23 -7.07 -19.04
N ALA A 265 -7.09 -6.89 -17.74
CA ALA A 265 -8.18 -6.53 -16.81
C ALA A 265 -7.97 -5.19 -16.11
N TYR A 266 -6.71 -4.83 -15.85
CA TYR A 266 -6.38 -3.66 -15.05
C TYR A 266 -5.06 -3.04 -15.51
N VAL A 267 -5.00 -1.72 -15.51
CA VAL A 267 -3.77 -0.96 -15.75
C VAL A 267 -3.52 0.00 -14.59
N SER A 268 -2.26 0.12 -14.19
CA SER A 268 -1.77 1.22 -13.37
C SER A 268 -0.66 1.94 -14.12
N PHE A 269 -0.69 3.25 -14.06
CA PHE A 269 0.28 4.11 -14.70
C PHE A 269 0.81 5.11 -13.69
N TYR A 270 2.05 4.92 -13.28
CA TYR A 270 2.72 5.71 -12.26
C TYR A 270 4.01 6.29 -12.84
N ASP A 271 4.12 7.61 -12.85
CA ASP A 271 5.20 8.35 -13.53
C ASP A 271 5.38 7.91 -14.98
N ASP A 272 6.48 7.22 -15.26
CA ASP A 272 6.85 6.68 -16.56
C ASP A 272 6.67 5.16 -16.66
N PHE A 273 6.21 4.53 -15.58
CA PHE A 273 6.06 3.08 -15.50
C PHE A 273 4.59 2.70 -15.52
N ALA A 274 4.28 1.66 -16.23
CA ALA A 274 2.96 1.04 -16.17
C ALA A 274 3.09 -0.43 -15.83
N TYR A 275 2.03 -0.99 -15.26
CA TYR A 275 1.86 -2.43 -15.23
C TYR A 275 0.44 -2.78 -15.67
N VAL A 276 0.34 -3.93 -16.32
CA VAL A 276 -0.93 -4.48 -16.77
C VAL A 276 -1.13 -5.83 -16.14
N LEU A 277 -2.23 -5.95 -15.40
CA LEU A 277 -2.68 -7.20 -14.85
C LEU A 277 -3.61 -7.86 -15.86
N CYS A 278 -3.25 -9.07 -16.26
CA CYS A 278 -4.04 -9.95 -17.10
C CYS A 278 -4.67 -11.08 -16.26
N ASP A 279 -5.48 -11.89 -16.87
CA ASP A 279 -6.15 -13.04 -16.23
C ASP A 279 -5.18 -14.10 -15.69
N ASP A 280 -3.98 -14.23 -16.26
CA ASP A 280 -2.99 -15.25 -15.91
C ASP A 280 -1.57 -14.72 -15.68
N CYS A 281 -1.32 -13.43 -15.91
CA CYS A 281 0.01 -12.85 -15.81
C CYS A 281 -0.01 -11.35 -15.52
N LEU A 282 1.17 -10.82 -15.24
CA LEU A 282 1.45 -9.41 -15.02
C LEU A 282 2.58 -8.97 -15.95
N TYR A 283 2.37 -7.87 -16.64
CA TYR A 283 3.38 -7.17 -17.43
C TYR A 283 3.78 -5.87 -16.76
N PHE A 284 5.06 -5.54 -16.84
CA PHE A 284 5.59 -4.23 -16.49
C PHE A 284 6.10 -3.56 -17.77
N ILE A 285 5.86 -2.27 -17.88
CA ILE A 285 6.31 -1.43 -18.97
C ILE A 285 7.16 -0.32 -18.34
N ASP A 286 8.38 -0.18 -18.81
CA ASP A 286 9.31 0.83 -18.28
C ASP A 286 9.13 2.21 -18.96
N SER A 287 9.95 3.18 -18.56
CA SER A 287 9.94 4.55 -19.08
C SER A 287 10.28 4.65 -20.57
N GLU A 288 10.94 3.64 -21.14
CA GLU A 288 11.29 3.55 -22.56
C GLU A 288 10.20 2.84 -23.37
N GLY A 289 9.18 2.35 -22.67
CA GLY A 289 8.06 1.60 -23.24
C GLY A 289 8.41 0.15 -23.52
N GLU A 290 9.50 -0.37 -22.96
CA GLU A 290 9.86 -1.76 -23.13
C GLU A 290 9.03 -2.67 -22.21
N LEU A 291 8.53 -3.74 -22.82
CA LEU A 291 7.67 -4.70 -22.16
C LEU A 291 8.50 -5.77 -21.47
N SER A 292 8.29 -5.97 -20.17
CA SER A 292 8.92 -7.05 -19.45
C SER A 292 8.45 -8.43 -19.92
N LYS A 293 9.24 -9.46 -19.65
CA LYS A 293 8.73 -10.83 -19.72
C LYS A 293 7.56 -10.96 -18.74
N PRO A 294 6.40 -11.56 -19.15
CA PRO A 294 5.25 -11.71 -18.29
C PRO A 294 5.58 -12.54 -17.05
N LEU A 295 5.16 -12.04 -15.90
CA LEU A 295 5.17 -12.81 -14.65
C LEU A 295 3.89 -13.65 -14.60
N SER A 296 3.97 -14.93 -14.93
CA SER A 296 2.81 -15.82 -14.88
C SER A 296 2.52 -16.27 -13.45
N PHE A 297 1.26 -16.30 -13.06
CA PHE A 297 0.77 -16.83 -11.78
C PHE A 297 -0.35 -17.86 -11.93
N GLY A 298 -0.72 -18.22 -13.16
CA GLY A 298 -1.79 -19.17 -13.48
C GLY A 298 -3.19 -18.58 -13.25
N LYS A 299 -4.16 -19.01 -14.06
CA LYS A 299 -5.51 -18.38 -14.15
C LYS A 299 -6.28 -18.37 -12.83
N ASP A 300 -6.19 -19.42 -12.03
CA ASP A 300 -7.03 -19.58 -10.83
C ASP A 300 -6.32 -19.22 -9.53
N ARG A 301 -5.09 -18.77 -9.59
CA ARG A 301 -4.29 -18.56 -8.38
C ARG A 301 -4.39 -17.17 -7.79
N MET A 302 -4.59 -16.15 -8.61
CA MET A 302 -4.73 -14.78 -8.12
C MET A 302 -6.08 -14.62 -7.41
N LYS A 303 -6.04 -14.08 -6.20
CA LYS A 303 -7.23 -13.82 -5.37
C LYS A 303 -7.51 -12.33 -5.25
N PHE A 304 -6.45 -11.53 -5.19
CA PHE A 304 -6.56 -10.11 -4.97
C PHE A 304 -5.32 -9.38 -5.47
N PHE A 305 -5.48 -8.15 -5.89
CA PHE A 305 -4.38 -7.22 -6.18
C PHE A 305 -4.76 -5.80 -5.77
N LYS A 306 -3.79 -4.99 -5.47
CA LYS A 306 -3.98 -3.56 -5.23
C LYS A 306 -2.68 -2.78 -5.45
N SER A 307 -2.80 -1.55 -5.96
CA SER A 307 -1.67 -0.62 -6.08
C SER A 307 -1.50 0.17 -4.80
N PHE A 308 -0.26 0.36 -4.38
CA PHE A 308 0.10 1.35 -3.38
C PHE A 308 0.15 2.74 -4.01
N LYS A 309 -0.01 3.78 -3.18
CA LYS A 309 0.08 5.17 -3.64
C LYS A 309 1.46 5.52 -4.22
N ASN A 310 2.51 4.84 -3.78
CA ASN A 310 3.87 4.99 -4.30
C ASN A 310 4.15 4.20 -5.60
N GLY A 311 3.12 3.66 -6.25
CA GLY A 311 3.23 2.89 -7.48
C GLY A 311 3.65 1.43 -7.31
N ASN A 312 3.91 0.96 -6.08
CA ASN A 312 4.12 -0.46 -5.85
C ASN A 312 2.83 -1.24 -6.08
N LEU A 313 2.95 -2.51 -6.42
CA LEU A 313 1.83 -3.41 -6.63
C LEU A 313 1.89 -4.58 -5.65
N MET A 314 0.80 -4.84 -4.98
CA MET A 314 0.58 -6.05 -4.20
C MET A 314 -0.29 -7.03 -4.99
N ILE A 315 0.16 -8.28 -5.03
CA ILE A 315 -0.62 -9.41 -5.56
C ILE A 315 -0.76 -10.45 -4.46
N CYS A 316 -1.97 -10.90 -4.26
CA CYS A 316 -2.29 -12.01 -3.38
C CYS A 316 -2.78 -13.19 -4.21
N LYS A 317 -2.15 -14.33 -4.05
CA LYS A 317 -2.49 -15.58 -4.74
C LYS A 317 -2.64 -16.74 -3.76
N ALA A 318 -3.39 -17.76 -4.13
CA ALA A 318 -3.48 -18.97 -3.33
C ALA A 318 -2.08 -19.59 -3.19
N ALA A 319 -1.68 -19.91 -1.96
CA ALA A 319 -0.44 -20.65 -1.70
C ALA A 319 -0.60 -22.13 -2.02
N SER A 320 0.52 -22.86 -1.99
CA SER A 320 0.51 -24.34 -2.09
C SER A 320 -0.05 -24.99 -0.82
N GLU A 321 0.06 -24.32 0.32
CA GLU A 321 -0.53 -24.75 1.58
C GLU A 321 -2.01 -24.40 1.61
N PRO A 322 -2.89 -25.33 2.06
CA PRO A 322 -4.31 -25.07 2.20
C PRO A 322 -4.58 -23.87 3.12
N GLU A 323 -5.59 -23.06 2.78
CA GLU A 323 -6.04 -21.88 3.55
C GLU A 323 -5.00 -20.76 3.73
N LYS A 324 -3.84 -20.86 3.06
CA LYS A 324 -2.83 -19.79 3.05
C LYS A 324 -2.79 -19.06 1.74
N TYR A 325 -2.37 -17.83 1.83
CA TYR A 325 -2.17 -16.93 0.69
C TYR A 325 -0.73 -16.45 0.65
N GLU A 326 -0.16 -16.45 -0.54
CA GLU A 326 1.12 -15.82 -0.81
C GLU A 326 0.90 -14.40 -1.28
N VAL A 327 1.42 -13.44 -0.51
CA VAL A 327 1.42 -12.02 -0.86
C VAL A 327 2.78 -11.67 -1.44
N CYS A 328 2.78 -11.19 -2.67
CA CYS A 328 3.97 -10.69 -3.35
C CYS A 328 3.82 -9.18 -3.56
N VAL A 329 4.84 -8.42 -3.22
CA VAL A 329 4.89 -6.98 -3.46
C VAL A 329 5.98 -6.68 -4.48
N PHE A 330 5.60 -5.93 -5.51
CA PHE A 330 6.49 -5.49 -6.59
C PHE A 330 6.59 -3.96 -6.54
N ASN A 331 7.78 -3.44 -6.83
CA ASN A 331 7.90 -2.01 -7.07
C ASN A 331 7.37 -1.63 -8.46
N SER A 332 7.25 -0.33 -8.75
CA SER A 332 6.78 0.20 -10.03
C SER A 332 7.60 -0.27 -11.24
N LYS A 333 8.84 -0.71 -11.02
CA LYS A 333 9.76 -1.25 -12.06
C LYS A 333 9.66 -2.77 -12.24
N GLY A 334 8.70 -3.43 -11.59
CA GLY A 334 8.50 -4.86 -11.70
C GLY A 334 9.43 -5.75 -10.90
N LYS A 335 10.28 -5.17 -10.04
CA LYS A 335 11.13 -5.94 -9.15
C LYS A 335 10.34 -6.37 -7.93
N GLN A 336 10.31 -7.66 -7.62
CA GLN A 336 9.74 -8.15 -6.37
C GLN A 336 10.58 -7.67 -5.18
N ILE A 337 9.95 -6.97 -4.25
CA ILE A 337 10.59 -6.43 -3.05
C ILE A 337 10.30 -7.25 -1.80
N SER A 338 9.19 -7.96 -1.78
CA SER A 338 8.86 -8.90 -0.69
C SER A 338 7.95 -10.02 -1.16
N SER A 339 7.98 -11.14 -0.41
CA SER A 339 7.01 -12.23 -0.49
C SER A 339 6.87 -12.86 0.90
N PHE A 340 5.63 -13.10 1.31
CA PHE A 340 5.33 -13.70 2.60
C PHE A 340 3.99 -14.45 2.56
N LEU A 341 3.83 -15.38 3.49
CA LEU A 341 2.57 -16.11 3.65
C LEU A 341 1.67 -15.41 4.67
N MET A 342 0.39 -15.41 4.38
CA MET A 342 -0.67 -14.97 5.29
C MET A 342 -1.69 -16.08 5.47
N ASP A 343 -2.21 -16.20 6.68
CA ASP A 343 -3.40 -16.99 6.95
C ASP A 343 -4.64 -16.33 6.34
N SER A 344 -5.77 -17.04 6.34
CA SER A 344 -7.00 -16.61 5.69
C SER A 344 -7.39 -15.15 5.96
N PHE A 345 -7.71 -14.41 4.90
CA PHE A 345 -8.27 -13.08 4.97
C PHE A 345 -9.47 -12.94 4.01
N LEU A 346 -10.32 -11.94 4.21
CA LEU A 346 -11.47 -11.71 3.33
C LEU A 346 -11.09 -10.85 2.13
N SER A 347 -10.41 -9.72 2.38
CA SER A 347 -9.97 -8.79 1.34
C SER A 347 -8.92 -7.82 1.88
N VAL A 348 -8.31 -7.06 0.98
CA VAL A 348 -7.56 -5.84 1.34
C VAL A 348 -8.49 -4.65 1.15
N CYS A 349 -8.79 -3.96 2.24
CA CYS A 349 -9.78 -2.89 2.25
C CYS A 349 -9.17 -1.52 1.95
N ASP A 350 -7.95 -1.25 2.41
CA ASP A 350 -7.29 0.03 2.15
C ASP A 350 -5.77 -0.14 2.03
N ILE A 351 -5.11 0.86 1.47
CA ILE A 351 -3.68 0.85 1.19
C ILE A 351 -3.11 2.26 1.34
N SER A 352 -2.00 2.37 2.04
CA SER A 352 -1.19 3.59 2.16
C SER A 352 0.07 3.49 1.30
N ASP A 353 1.04 4.37 1.51
CA ASP A 353 2.32 4.32 0.79
C ASP A 353 3.15 3.05 1.09
N LYS A 354 3.05 2.52 2.32
CA LYS A 354 3.88 1.41 2.79
C LYS A 354 3.13 0.34 3.57
N GLU A 355 1.84 0.50 3.74
CA GLU A 355 1.01 -0.39 4.56
C GLU A 355 -0.29 -0.68 3.85
N PHE A 356 -0.88 -1.83 4.16
CA PHE A 356 -2.21 -2.20 3.70
C PHE A 356 -3.04 -2.80 4.84
N LEU A 357 -4.33 -2.56 4.79
CA LEU A 357 -5.31 -3.11 5.72
C LEU A 357 -5.91 -4.38 5.14
N VAL A 358 -5.77 -5.46 5.87
CA VAL A 358 -6.39 -6.75 5.58
C VAL A 358 -7.62 -6.93 6.44
N LEU A 359 -8.73 -7.21 5.79
CA LEU A 359 -9.99 -7.46 6.44
C LEU A 359 -10.07 -8.92 6.86
N LYS A 360 -10.24 -9.15 8.16
CA LYS A 360 -10.66 -10.40 8.76
C LYS A 360 -12.15 -10.33 9.09
N ARG A 361 -12.82 -11.46 9.29
CA ARG A 361 -14.24 -11.48 9.64
C ARG A 361 -14.56 -10.63 10.88
N ARG A 362 -13.72 -10.74 11.91
CA ARG A 362 -13.84 -10.02 13.19
C ARG A 362 -12.57 -9.30 13.56
N GLY A 363 -11.96 -8.63 12.58
CA GLY A 363 -10.72 -7.92 12.84
C GLY A 363 -10.18 -7.21 11.63
N VAL A 364 -9.15 -6.42 11.88
CA VAL A 364 -8.37 -5.72 10.87
C VAL A 364 -6.89 -5.89 11.18
N LEU A 365 -6.13 -6.30 10.18
CA LEU A 365 -4.68 -6.44 10.25
C LEU A 365 -4.03 -5.36 9.40
N SER A 366 -3.16 -4.53 9.99
CA SER A 366 -2.28 -3.65 9.24
C SER A 366 -0.94 -4.35 9.01
N VAL A 367 -0.53 -4.43 7.75
CA VAL A 367 0.69 -5.11 7.32
C VAL A 367 1.52 -4.15 6.47
N SER A 368 2.84 -4.13 6.70
CA SER A 368 3.75 -3.38 5.84
C SER A 368 3.92 -4.04 4.48
N ASP A 369 4.43 -3.29 3.51
CA ASP A 369 4.85 -3.81 2.19
C ASP A 369 5.93 -4.90 2.25
N HIS A 370 6.58 -5.08 3.41
CA HIS A 370 7.55 -6.15 3.68
C HIS A 370 6.98 -7.31 4.51
N GLY A 371 5.66 -7.35 4.71
CA GLY A 371 4.98 -8.45 5.41
C GLY A 371 5.04 -8.38 6.93
N LYS A 372 5.53 -7.28 7.51
CA LYS A 372 5.54 -7.10 8.96
C LYS A 372 4.16 -6.67 9.44
N THR A 373 3.58 -7.41 10.36
CA THR A 373 2.38 -6.97 11.08
C THR A 373 2.70 -5.72 11.91
N ILE A 374 1.93 -4.67 11.66
CA ILE A 374 2.04 -3.39 12.35
C ILE A 374 1.00 -3.29 13.45
N ARG A 375 -0.25 -3.64 13.11
CA ARG A 375 -1.37 -3.68 14.06
C ARG A 375 -2.21 -4.93 13.78
N ASP A 376 -2.69 -5.58 14.80
CA ASP A 376 -3.70 -6.65 14.71
C ASP A 376 -4.81 -6.31 15.71
N ILE A 377 -5.98 -5.95 15.20
CA ILE A 377 -7.10 -5.49 15.98
C ILE A 377 -8.24 -6.48 15.79
N SER A 378 -8.72 -7.05 16.89
CA SER A 378 -9.85 -7.98 16.90
C SER A 378 -11.09 -7.32 17.51
N PHE A 379 -12.27 -7.70 17.01
CA PHE A 379 -13.56 -7.18 17.42
C PHE A 379 -14.52 -8.29 17.81
N GLU A 380 -15.52 -7.96 18.59
CA GLU A 380 -16.62 -8.88 18.93
C GLU A 380 -17.74 -8.88 17.85
N PHE A 381 -17.67 -7.98 16.89
CA PHE A 381 -18.61 -7.82 15.79
C PHE A 381 -17.97 -8.14 14.42
N ASP A 382 -18.80 -8.40 13.43
CA ASP A 382 -18.36 -8.64 12.07
C ASP A 382 -18.00 -7.31 11.40
N VAL A 383 -16.77 -7.23 10.85
CA VAL A 383 -16.26 -6.06 10.14
C VAL A 383 -16.70 -6.10 8.69
N LYS A 384 -17.23 -5.00 8.20
CA LYS A 384 -17.68 -4.85 6.80
C LYS A 384 -16.61 -4.21 5.93
N ASN A 385 -15.91 -3.21 6.45
CA ASN A 385 -14.82 -2.54 5.75
C ASN A 385 -13.92 -1.81 6.76
N ALA A 386 -12.74 -1.36 6.33
CA ALA A 386 -11.86 -0.52 7.12
C ALA A 386 -11.07 0.42 6.21
N SER A 387 -10.63 1.53 6.75
CA SER A 387 -9.83 2.53 6.03
C SER A 387 -8.83 3.19 6.98
N TYR A 388 -7.68 3.59 6.43
CA TYR A 388 -6.76 4.47 7.16
C TYR A 388 -7.38 5.86 7.31
N TYR A 389 -7.23 6.40 8.50
CA TYR A 389 -7.68 7.74 8.82
C TYR A 389 -6.62 8.47 9.63
N LYS A 390 -5.80 9.26 8.96
CA LYS A 390 -4.58 9.83 9.54
C LYS A 390 -3.70 8.73 10.15
N ASP A 391 -3.42 8.79 11.45
CA ASP A 391 -2.69 7.81 12.26
C ASP A 391 -3.59 6.71 12.85
N LYS A 392 -4.88 6.74 12.53
CA LYS A 392 -5.91 5.83 13.05
C LYS A 392 -6.43 4.89 11.96
N ILE A 393 -7.22 3.92 12.39
CA ILE A 393 -7.98 3.03 11.50
C ILE A 393 -9.47 3.22 11.81
N ALA A 394 -10.22 3.58 10.78
CA ALA A 394 -11.67 3.56 10.84
C ALA A 394 -12.18 2.20 10.42
N VAL A 395 -13.04 1.62 11.23
CA VAL A 395 -13.60 0.28 11.03
C VAL A 395 -15.11 0.37 10.93
N LEU A 396 -15.65 -0.12 9.84
CA LEU A 396 -17.07 -0.13 9.55
C LEU A 396 -17.70 -1.46 10.00
N SER A 397 -18.67 -1.39 10.89
CA SER A 397 -19.55 -2.51 11.24
C SER A 397 -20.87 -2.44 10.46
N GLN A 398 -21.86 -3.18 10.90
CA GLN A 398 -23.20 -3.11 10.33
C GLN A 398 -23.93 -1.81 10.70
N ASP A 399 -23.66 -1.25 11.84
CA ASP A 399 -24.44 -0.16 12.48
C ASP A 399 -23.60 1.03 12.92
N ALA A 400 -22.27 0.92 12.89
CA ALA A 400 -21.38 1.98 13.39
C ALA A 400 -20.03 2.02 12.65
N ILE A 401 -19.37 3.19 12.73
CA ILE A 401 -17.95 3.37 12.42
C ILE A 401 -17.20 3.52 13.75
N TYR A 402 -16.17 2.71 13.92
CA TYR A 402 -15.29 2.74 15.08
C TYR A 402 -13.93 3.30 14.67
N ILE A 403 -13.34 4.17 15.48
CA ILE A 403 -12.06 4.81 15.20
C ILE A 403 -11.03 4.39 16.25
N TYR A 404 -9.97 3.71 15.80
CA TYR A 404 -8.92 3.10 16.62
C TYR A 404 -7.58 3.79 16.45
#